data_73dabb0dfae0c1f1f4d2043933d77f76
#
_entry.id   73dabb0dfae0c1f1f4d2043933d77f76
#
_cell.length_a   1.000
_cell.length_b   1.000
_cell.length_c   1.000
_cell.angle_alpha   90.00
_cell.angle_beta   90.00
_cell.angle_gamma   90.00
#
_symmetry.space_group_name_H-M   'P 1'
#
loop_
_entity.id
_entity.type
_entity.pdbx_description
1 polymer ?
#
loop_
_entity_poly.entity_id
_entity_poly.type
_entity_poly.pdbx_seq_one_letter_code
_entity_poly.pdbx_strand_id
1 'polypeptide(L)'
;WDGGWTAGTMDGSALACARRTLRTLHEAGLLCDDSYAAALSVCRLDYGSWELYTAPCGLTQLVRRPEEIYTGADTEHVYIQLILSDDDAPLYFNYQNDLGQGDTLADDAVAQYCALLGLDEFTDWQYPDWGTAVRDFGAAGYSETAQVYAVANASGYSVTLSAASMTPQTFAALNTQYGEEIS
;
A
#
# COMPACT_ATOMS: atom_id res chain seq x y z
N TRP A 1 -8.94 3.19 9.42
CA TRP A 1 -9.62 1.89 9.28
C TRP A 1 -10.05 1.35 10.64
N ASP A 2 -11.06 1.95 11.25
CA ASP A 2 -11.61 1.50 12.56
C ASP A 2 -12.67 0.39 12.39
N GLY A 3 -12.37 -0.59 11.53
CA GLY A 3 -13.35 -1.54 11.02
C GLY A 3 -13.76 -2.69 11.95
N GLY A 4 -13.46 -2.65 13.25
CA GLY A 4 -13.81 -3.76 14.14
C GLY A 4 -13.12 -5.07 13.74
N TRP A 5 -11.82 -5.04 13.57
CA TRP A 5 -10.99 -6.17 13.13
C TRP A 5 -11.06 -7.34 14.10
N THR A 6 -11.27 -8.53 13.56
CA THR A 6 -11.25 -9.80 14.30
C THR A 6 -10.05 -10.61 13.84
N ALA A 7 -9.25 -11.09 14.80
CA ALA A 7 -8.12 -11.96 14.50
C ALA A 7 -8.61 -13.29 13.93
N GLY A 8 -8.00 -13.72 12.83
CA GLY A 8 -8.21 -14.99 12.17
C GLY A 8 -6.99 -15.90 12.31
N THR A 9 -7.05 -17.04 11.66
CA THR A 9 -5.94 -17.99 11.61
C THR A 9 -5.30 -17.94 10.23
N MET A 10 -3.98 -17.67 10.20
CA MET A 10 -3.22 -17.78 8.95
C MET A 10 -3.21 -19.22 8.45
N ASP A 11 -3.43 -19.37 7.16
CA ASP A 11 -3.37 -20.64 6.44
C ASP A 11 -2.71 -20.49 5.06
N GLY A 12 -2.62 -21.59 4.33
CA GLY A 12 -2.04 -21.62 3.00
C GLY A 12 -2.80 -20.77 1.97
N SER A 13 -4.11 -20.55 2.16
CA SER A 13 -4.93 -19.74 1.28
C SER A 13 -4.64 -18.25 1.47
N ALA A 14 -4.57 -17.80 2.73
CA ALA A 14 -4.21 -16.42 3.07
C ALA A 14 -2.80 -16.06 2.57
N LEU A 15 -1.83 -16.97 2.75
CA LEU A 15 -0.48 -16.78 2.27
C LEU A 15 -0.40 -16.79 0.72
N ALA A 16 -1.20 -17.62 0.07
CA ALA A 16 -1.31 -17.62 -1.39
C ALA A 16 -1.93 -16.30 -1.90
N CYS A 17 -2.89 -15.72 -1.18
CA CYS A 17 -3.45 -14.41 -1.47
C CYS A 17 -2.37 -13.33 -1.37
N ALA A 18 -1.60 -13.28 -0.28
CA ALA A 18 -0.47 -12.35 -0.16
C ALA A 18 0.50 -12.45 -1.33
N ARG A 19 0.90 -13.67 -1.73
CA ARG A 19 1.79 -13.89 -2.89
C ARG A 19 1.20 -13.40 -4.21
N ARG A 20 -0.10 -13.63 -4.45
CA ARG A 20 -0.78 -13.13 -5.67
C ARG A 20 -0.76 -11.60 -5.69
N THR A 21 -1.12 -10.97 -4.59
CA THR A 21 -1.14 -9.51 -4.47
C THR A 21 0.24 -8.91 -4.71
N LEU A 22 1.29 -9.44 -4.07
CA LEU A 22 2.67 -8.98 -4.29
C LEU A 22 3.10 -9.11 -5.76
N ARG A 23 2.73 -10.21 -6.42
CA ARG A 23 2.99 -10.38 -7.87
C ARG A 23 2.24 -9.32 -8.69
N THR A 24 0.98 -9.09 -8.40
CA THR A 24 0.17 -8.10 -9.11
C THR A 24 0.75 -6.68 -8.95
N LEU A 25 1.19 -6.32 -7.75
CA LEU A 25 1.86 -5.03 -7.50
C LEU A 25 3.18 -4.91 -8.27
N HIS A 26 3.98 -5.98 -8.31
CA HIS A 26 5.22 -6.02 -9.06
C HIS A 26 4.98 -5.91 -10.58
N GLU A 27 4.04 -6.68 -11.13
CA GLU A 27 3.68 -6.64 -12.56
C GLU A 27 3.11 -5.28 -12.98
N ALA A 28 2.48 -4.55 -12.06
CA ALA A 28 2.00 -3.18 -12.26
C ALA A 28 3.10 -2.11 -12.10
N GLY A 29 4.36 -2.49 -11.81
CA GLY A 29 5.45 -1.53 -11.61
C GLY A 29 5.39 -0.77 -10.28
N LEU A 30 4.59 -1.25 -9.31
CA LEU A 30 4.39 -0.64 -7.99
C LEU A 30 5.28 -1.24 -6.89
N LEU A 31 6.11 -2.20 -7.24
CA LEU A 31 7.09 -2.84 -6.36
C LEU A 31 8.29 -3.28 -7.22
N CYS A 32 9.50 -2.84 -6.87
CA CYS A 32 10.69 -3.19 -7.66
C CYS A 32 11.11 -4.65 -7.48
N ASP A 33 12.01 -5.13 -8.36
CA ASP A 33 12.46 -6.53 -8.38
C ASP A 33 13.03 -6.99 -7.04
N ASP A 34 13.88 -6.18 -6.42
CA ASP A 34 14.56 -6.51 -5.16
C ASP A 34 13.57 -6.59 -3.99
N SER A 35 12.67 -5.60 -3.88
CA SER A 35 11.63 -5.58 -2.86
C SER A 35 10.61 -6.69 -3.05
N TYR A 36 10.25 -7.00 -4.30
CA TYR A 36 9.39 -8.14 -4.61
C TYR A 36 10.05 -9.47 -4.23
N ALA A 37 11.32 -9.67 -4.54
CA ALA A 37 12.06 -10.87 -4.16
C ALA A 37 12.15 -11.04 -2.64
N ALA A 38 12.44 -9.95 -1.91
CA ALA A 38 12.46 -9.93 -0.45
C ALA A 38 11.08 -10.23 0.15
N ALA A 39 10.03 -9.59 -0.36
CA ALA A 39 8.66 -9.84 0.07
C ALA A 39 8.20 -11.28 -0.17
N LEU A 40 8.53 -11.86 -1.33
CA LEU A 40 8.24 -13.26 -1.62
C LEU A 40 8.98 -14.23 -0.71
N SER A 41 10.20 -13.91 -0.31
CA SER A 41 11.01 -14.78 0.56
C SER A 41 10.36 -15.02 1.91
N VAL A 42 9.70 -14.00 2.48
CA VAL A 42 8.95 -14.10 3.75
C VAL A 42 7.57 -14.75 3.61
N CYS A 43 7.10 -14.95 2.38
CA CYS A 43 5.84 -15.68 2.10
C CYS A 43 6.03 -17.20 1.99
N ARG A 44 7.22 -17.74 2.22
CA ARG A 44 7.49 -19.11 1.82
C ARG A 44 7.18 -20.18 2.83
N LEU A 45 7.35 -19.97 4.13
CA LEU A 45 7.33 -21.12 5.06
C LEU A 45 6.90 -20.85 6.49
N ASP A 46 6.83 -19.62 6.96
CA ASP A 46 6.56 -19.37 8.37
C ASP A 46 5.25 -18.61 8.59
N TYR A 47 4.21 -19.34 8.94
CA TYR A 47 2.93 -18.75 9.34
C TYR A 47 3.04 -17.97 10.66
N GLY A 48 4.06 -18.25 11.48
CA GLY A 48 4.20 -17.65 12.81
C GLY A 48 4.52 -16.16 12.78
N SER A 49 5.10 -15.66 11.69
CA SER A 49 5.39 -14.24 11.51
C SER A 49 4.27 -13.46 10.82
N TRP A 50 3.19 -14.12 10.42
CA TRP A 50 2.04 -13.52 9.75
C TRP A 50 0.80 -13.52 10.65
N GLU A 51 0.07 -12.43 10.58
CA GLU A 51 -1.21 -12.23 11.25
C GLU A 51 -2.31 -11.99 10.20
N LEU A 52 -3.48 -12.57 10.43
CA LEU A 52 -4.68 -12.39 9.62
C LEU A 52 -5.76 -11.71 10.45
N TYR A 53 -6.39 -10.69 9.88
CA TYR A 53 -7.55 -10.04 10.47
C TYR A 53 -8.64 -9.88 9.41
N THR A 54 -9.89 -9.96 9.84
CA THR A 54 -11.06 -9.71 8.99
C THR A 54 -11.96 -8.65 9.61
N ALA A 55 -12.58 -7.83 8.78
CA ALA A 55 -13.56 -6.84 9.21
C ALA A 55 -14.97 -7.20 8.74
N PRO A 56 -16.04 -6.77 9.46
CA PRO A 56 -17.42 -7.06 9.07
C PRO A 56 -17.82 -6.51 7.69
N CYS A 57 -17.10 -5.50 7.20
CA CYS A 57 -17.30 -4.91 5.86
C CYS A 57 -16.65 -5.72 4.73
N GLY A 58 -16.15 -6.94 4.98
CA GLY A 58 -15.52 -7.80 3.99
C GLY A 58 -14.03 -7.56 3.77
N LEU A 59 -13.41 -6.60 4.47
CA LEU A 59 -11.97 -6.36 4.33
C LEU A 59 -11.16 -7.46 4.99
N THR A 60 -10.03 -7.80 4.39
CA THR A 60 -9.02 -8.70 4.93
C THR A 60 -7.71 -7.95 5.12
N GLN A 61 -7.11 -8.07 6.29
CA GLN A 61 -5.78 -7.53 6.57
C GLN A 61 -4.81 -8.66 6.82
N LEU A 62 -3.68 -8.62 6.11
CA LEU A 62 -2.55 -9.51 6.29
C LEU A 62 -1.36 -8.68 6.76
N VAL A 63 -0.74 -9.06 7.87
CA VAL A 63 0.42 -8.37 8.43
C VAL A 63 1.54 -9.35 8.68
N ARG A 64 2.71 -9.08 8.12
CA ARG A 64 3.96 -9.73 8.47
C ARG A 64 4.82 -8.76 9.28
N ARG A 65 5.22 -9.18 10.47
CA ARG A 65 6.12 -8.38 11.31
C ARG A 65 7.53 -8.97 11.30
N PRO A 66 8.57 -8.14 11.30
CA PRO A 66 9.93 -8.60 11.57
C PRO A 66 10.00 -9.32 12.91
N GLU A 67 10.85 -10.33 13.01
CA GLU A 67 11.12 -10.97 14.30
C GLU A 67 11.92 -10.04 15.21
N GLU A 68 11.62 -10.05 16.51
CA GLU A 68 12.35 -9.23 17.49
C GLU A 68 13.78 -9.74 17.74
N ILE A 69 14.04 -11.01 17.42
CA ILE A 69 15.36 -11.65 17.58
C ILE A 69 15.99 -11.78 16.21
N TYR A 70 16.93 -10.91 15.90
CA TYR A 70 17.69 -10.94 14.66
C TYR A 70 18.71 -12.08 14.68
N THR A 71 18.54 -13.06 13.81
CA THR A 71 19.51 -14.16 13.63
C THR A 71 20.52 -13.86 12.52
N GLY A 72 20.38 -12.71 11.86
CA GLY A 72 21.25 -12.25 10.78
C GLY A 72 20.78 -12.64 9.37
N ALA A 73 19.55 -13.13 9.22
CA ALA A 73 18.98 -13.37 7.91
C ALA A 73 18.34 -12.08 7.37
N ASP A 74 18.54 -11.78 6.08
CA ASP A 74 18.05 -10.57 5.41
C ASP A 74 16.50 -10.44 5.46
N THR A 75 15.80 -11.56 5.64
CA THR A 75 14.33 -11.63 5.71
C THR A 75 13.74 -11.14 7.04
N GLU A 76 14.55 -11.05 8.09
CA GLU A 76 14.07 -10.63 9.42
C GLU A 76 13.63 -9.18 9.48
N HIS A 77 14.10 -8.36 8.55
CA HIS A 77 13.83 -6.93 8.47
C HIS A 77 12.61 -6.55 7.64
N VAL A 78 11.98 -7.52 6.97
CA VAL A 78 10.85 -7.24 6.07
C VAL A 78 9.55 -7.10 6.86
N TYR A 79 8.92 -5.94 6.77
CA TYR A 79 7.56 -5.69 7.21
C TYR A 79 6.62 -5.60 6.01
N ILE A 80 5.46 -6.23 6.09
CA ILE A 80 4.42 -6.15 5.05
C ILE A 80 3.08 -5.97 5.73
N GLN A 81 2.28 -5.02 5.24
CA GLN A 81 0.86 -4.90 5.59
C GLN A 81 0.05 -4.76 4.30
N LEU A 82 -0.95 -5.60 4.17
CA LEU A 82 -1.93 -5.58 3.09
C LEU A 82 -3.32 -5.40 3.68
N ILE A 83 -4.14 -4.51 3.11
CA ILE A 83 -5.58 -4.49 3.33
C ILE A 83 -6.24 -4.71 1.98
N LEU A 84 -7.00 -5.76 1.89
CA LEU A 84 -7.65 -6.24 0.66
C LEU A 84 -9.16 -6.07 0.79
N SER A 85 -9.80 -5.74 -0.33
CA SER A 85 -11.26 -5.82 -0.45
C SER A 85 -11.73 -7.29 -0.51
N ASP A 86 -13.02 -7.52 -0.59
CA ASP A 86 -13.64 -8.83 -0.73
C ASP A 86 -13.33 -9.53 -2.07
N ASP A 87 -12.90 -8.76 -3.07
CA ASP A 87 -12.41 -9.24 -4.38
C ASP A 87 -10.87 -9.24 -4.50
N ASP A 88 -10.16 -9.23 -3.38
CA ASP A 88 -8.69 -9.25 -3.28
C ASP A 88 -7.99 -8.00 -3.87
N ALA A 89 -8.70 -6.88 -4.10
CA ALA A 89 -8.06 -5.64 -4.55
C ALA A 89 -7.24 -5.00 -3.41
N PRO A 90 -5.98 -4.59 -3.64
CA PRO A 90 -5.11 -4.05 -2.61
C PRO A 90 -5.43 -2.57 -2.33
N LEU A 91 -6.32 -2.31 -1.37
CA LEU A 91 -6.70 -0.96 -0.95
C LEU A 91 -5.61 -0.26 -0.14
N TYR A 92 -4.77 -1.04 0.51
CA TYR A 92 -3.60 -0.55 1.23
C TYR A 92 -2.46 -1.56 1.13
N PHE A 93 -1.28 -1.05 0.86
CA PHE A 93 -0.04 -1.81 0.90
C PHE A 93 1.05 -0.98 1.58
N ASN A 94 1.72 -1.57 2.54
CA ASN A 94 2.92 -1.00 3.14
C ASN A 94 4.00 -2.10 3.19
N TYR A 95 5.13 -1.81 2.57
CA TYR A 95 6.33 -2.62 2.60
C TYR A 95 7.47 -1.81 3.21
N GLN A 96 8.23 -2.40 4.09
CA GLN A 96 9.45 -1.81 4.66
C GLN A 96 10.53 -2.88 4.76
N ASN A 97 11.76 -2.50 4.43
CA ASN A 97 12.94 -3.35 4.59
C ASN A 97 14.17 -2.45 4.79
N ASP A 98 14.59 -2.25 6.03
CA ASP A 98 15.69 -1.37 6.42
C ASP A 98 17.09 -1.86 5.96
N LEU A 99 17.22 -3.11 5.52
CA LEU A 99 18.42 -3.65 4.86
C LEU A 99 18.31 -3.63 3.33
N GLY A 100 17.15 -3.23 2.78
CA GLY A 100 16.90 -3.18 1.34
C GLY A 100 17.64 -2.05 0.64
N GLN A 101 17.62 -2.10 -0.68
CA GLN A 101 17.92 -0.95 -1.52
C GLN A 101 16.65 -0.11 -1.63
N GLY A 102 16.78 1.22 -1.63
CA GLY A 102 15.60 2.10 -1.69
C GLY A 102 14.79 1.85 -2.96
N ASP A 103 13.48 1.76 -2.80
CA ASP A 103 12.55 1.69 -3.91
C ASP A 103 12.36 3.05 -4.58
N THR A 104 12.07 3.02 -5.86
CA THR A 104 11.61 4.17 -6.63
C THR A 104 10.36 3.77 -7.40
N LEU A 105 9.38 4.65 -7.45
CA LEU A 105 8.19 4.50 -8.28
C LEU A 105 8.26 5.43 -9.49
N ALA A 106 7.63 5.03 -10.59
CA ALA A 106 7.48 5.87 -11.77
C ALA A 106 6.60 7.10 -11.47
N ASP A 107 6.73 8.17 -12.26
CA ASP A 107 5.96 9.40 -12.10
C ASP A 107 4.44 9.18 -12.24
N ASP A 108 4.03 8.13 -12.95
CA ASP A 108 2.63 7.74 -13.15
C ASP A 108 2.14 6.63 -12.19
N ALA A 109 2.88 6.33 -11.13
CA ALA A 109 2.57 5.25 -10.20
C ALA A 109 1.16 5.35 -9.59
N VAL A 110 0.67 6.57 -9.30
CA VAL A 110 -0.70 6.76 -8.81
C VAL A 110 -1.72 6.31 -9.86
N ALA A 111 -1.51 6.67 -11.13
CA ALA A 111 -2.41 6.25 -12.22
C ALA A 111 -2.36 4.73 -12.41
N GLN A 112 -1.19 4.11 -12.33
CA GLN A 112 -1.03 2.65 -12.38
C GLN A 112 -1.74 1.97 -11.20
N TYR A 113 -1.65 2.54 -10.02
CA TYR A 113 -2.35 2.02 -8.85
C TYR A 113 -3.87 2.18 -8.97
N CYS A 114 -4.36 3.32 -9.45
CA CYS A 114 -5.78 3.52 -9.73
C CYS A 114 -6.30 2.52 -10.78
N ALA A 115 -5.53 2.27 -11.85
CA ALA A 115 -5.90 1.27 -12.85
C ALA A 115 -5.97 -0.15 -12.25
N LEU A 116 -5.04 -0.49 -11.35
CA LEU A 116 -5.06 -1.77 -10.63
C LEU A 116 -6.33 -1.94 -9.78
N LEU A 117 -6.88 -0.85 -9.26
CA LEU A 117 -8.12 -0.84 -8.48
C LEU A 117 -9.39 -0.74 -9.35
N GLY A 118 -9.27 -0.73 -10.69
CA GLY A 118 -10.39 -0.54 -11.59
C GLY A 118 -10.99 0.87 -11.58
N LEU A 119 -10.19 1.87 -11.18
CA LEU A 119 -10.60 3.27 -11.10
C LEU A 119 -10.18 4.09 -12.33
N ASP A 120 -9.60 3.47 -13.35
CA ASP A 120 -9.18 4.09 -14.60
C ASP A 120 -10.34 4.50 -15.51
N GLU A 121 -11.57 4.06 -15.22
CA GLU A 121 -12.78 4.54 -15.89
C GLU A 121 -13.14 6.00 -15.55
N PHE A 122 -12.66 6.52 -14.41
CA PHE A 122 -12.86 7.90 -14.00
C PHE A 122 -11.82 8.79 -14.67
N THR A 123 -12.27 9.88 -15.30
CA THR A 123 -11.42 10.76 -16.11
C THR A 123 -11.14 12.11 -15.45
N ASP A 124 -11.69 12.36 -14.27
CA ASP A 124 -11.62 13.62 -13.53
C ASP A 124 -10.49 13.65 -12.49
N TRP A 125 -9.48 12.79 -12.65
CA TRP A 125 -8.34 12.75 -11.74
C TRP A 125 -7.58 14.07 -11.70
N GLN A 126 -7.40 14.57 -10.48
CA GLN A 126 -6.56 15.71 -10.14
C GLN A 126 -5.31 15.19 -9.42
N TYR A 127 -4.15 15.70 -9.81
CA TYR A 127 -2.86 15.33 -9.20
C TYR A 127 -2.31 16.57 -8.49
N PRO A 128 -2.58 16.73 -7.19
CA PRO A 128 -2.14 17.90 -6.46
C PRO A 128 -0.61 17.90 -6.33
N ASP A 129 -0.01 19.01 -6.67
CA ASP A 129 1.39 19.30 -6.38
C ASP A 129 1.47 20.09 -5.09
N TRP A 130 1.55 19.40 -3.96
CA TRP A 130 1.68 20.03 -2.65
C TRP A 130 3.14 20.32 -2.28
N GLY A 131 4.08 20.22 -3.24
CA GLY A 131 5.48 20.56 -3.09
C GLY A 131 6.24 19.65 -2.12
N THR A 132 7.33 20.18 -1.55
CA THR A 132 8.22 19.41 -0.67
C THR A 132 7.67 19.21 0.74
N ALA A 133 6.67 19.98 1.16
CA ALA A 133 6.05 19.88 2.49
C ALA A 133 5.32 18.55 2.68
N VAL A 134 4.92 17.88 1.58
CA VAL A 134 4.17 16.63 1.58
C VAL A 134 4.95 15.48 0.96
N ARG A 135 6.28 15.58 0.86
CA ARG A 135 7.15 14.51 0.34
C ARG A 135 6.93 13.15 1.01
N ASP A 136 6.49 13.16 2.26
CA ASP A 136 6.21 11.93 3.01
C ASP A 136 4.94 11.23 2.53
N PHE A 137 4.09 11.90 1.73
CA PHE A 137 2.87 11.34 1.17
C PHE A 137 3.01 10.87 -0.28
N GLY A 138 4.16 11.14 -0.93
CA GLY A 138 4.43 10.73 -2.31
C GLY A 138 3.51 11.39 -3.34
N ALA A 139 3.40 10.76 -4.51
CA ALA A 139 2.45 11.20 -5.52
C ALA A 139 1.02 10.84 -5.09
N ALA A 140 0.11 11.79 -5.27
CA ALA A 140 -1.29 11.63 -4.91
C ALA A 140 -2.20 11.93 -6.09
N GLY A 141 -3.38 11.32 -6.11
CA GLY A 141 -4.46 11.58 -7.04
C GLY A 141 -5.80 11.65 -6.32
N TYR A 142 -6.69 12.49 -6.81
CA TYR A 142 -8.06 12.59 -6.32
C TYR A 142 -9.04 12.64 -7.49
N SER A 143 -10.10 11.85 -7.40
CA SER A 143 -11.27 11.92 -8.27
C SER A 143 -12.49 12.32 -7.45
N GLU A 144 -13.13 13.42 -7.87
CA GLU A 144 -14.38 13.89 -7.24
C GLU A 144 -15.55 12.95 -7.56
N THR A 145 -15.59 12.42 -8.77
CA THR A 145 -16.64 11.49 -9.20
C THR A 145 -16.57 10.16 -8.46
N ALA A 146 -15.36 9.59 -8.31
CA ALA A 146 -15.14 8.38 -7.53
C ALA A 146 -15.17 8.64 -6.02
N GLN A 147 -14.95 9.89 -5.59
CA GLN A 147 -14.71 10.28 -4.19
C GLN A 147 -13.58 9.45 -3.55
N VAL A 148 -12.50 9.26 -4.29
CA VAL A 148 -11.34 8.50 -3.87
C VAL A 148 -10.09 9.38 -3.93
N TYR A 149 -9.32 9.29 -2.85
CA TYR A 149 -7.95 9.80 -2.77
C TYR A 149 -6.99 8.62 -2.77
N ALA A 150 -6.05 8.62 -3.70
CA ALA A 150 -5.06 7.57 -3.87
C ALA A 150 -3.65 8.13 -3.71
N VAL A 151 -2.77 7.35 -3.09
CA VAL A 151 -1.36 7.70 -2.87
C VAL A 151 -0.49 6.54 -3.32
N ALA A 152 0.61 6.85 -4.01
CA ALA A 152 1.70 5.92 -4.28
C ALA A 152 3.02 6.59 -3.88
N ASN A 153 3.67 6.05 -2.86
CA ASN A 153 4.91 6.59 -2.32
C ASN A 153 5.99 5.53 -2.21
N ALA A 154 7.21 5.87 -2.61
CA ALA A 154 8.40 5.13 -2.26
C ALA A 154 9.40 6.09 -1.60
N SER A 155 9.78 5.83 -0.38
CA SER A 155 10.69 6.66 0.41
C SER A 155 11.70 5.80 1.14
N GLY A 156 12.99 5.94 0.79
CA GLY A 156 14.06 5.17 1.40
C GLY A 156 13.82 3.67 1.24
N TYR A 157 13.51 3.01 2.35
CA TYR A 157 13.34 1.56 2.44
C TYR A 157 11.86 1.11 2.48
N SER A 158 10.94 1.99 2.12
CA SER A 158 9.51 1.72 2.19
C SER A 158 8.76 2.05 0.91
N VAL A 159 7.71 1.26 0.65
CA VAL A 159 6.69 1.53 -0.37
C VAL A 159 5.34 1.57 0.33
N THR A 160 4.56 2.61 0.06
CA THR A 160 3.19 2.74 0.57
C THR A 160 2.24 3.06 -0.56
N LEU A 161 1.21 2.23 -0.71
CA LEU A 161 0.07 2.46 -1.59
C LEU A 161 -1.18 2.55 -0.72
N SER A 162 -2.03 3.52 -0.97
CA SER A 162 -3.27 3.71 -0.20
C SER A 162 -4.35 4.30 -1.08
N ALA A 163 -5.55 3.74 -1.02
CA ALA A 163 -6.75 4.34 -1.59
C ALA A 163 -7.83 4.43 -0.51
N ALA A 164 -8.40 5.60 -0.35
CA ALA A 164 -9.41 5.86 0.67
C ALA A 164 -10.50 6.78 0.13
N SER A 165 -11.71 6.61 0.65
CA SER A 165 -12.82 7.53 0.36
C SER A 165 -12.51 8.91 0.88
N MET A 166 -12.72 9.93 0.05
CA MET A 166 -12.54 11.33 0.41
C MET A 166 -13.63 12.19 -0.21
N THR A 167 -14.29 13.02 0.60
CA THR A 167 -15.30 13.96 0.10
C THR A 167 -14.64 15.16 -0.57
N PRO A 168 -15.33 15.83 -1.53
CA PRO A 168 -14.82 17.05 -2.17
C PRO A 168 -14.46 18.15 -1.16
N GLN A 169 -15.23 18.28 -0.09
CA GLN A 169 -14.98 19.26 0.97
C GLN A 169 -13.67 18.97 1.72
N THR A 170 -13.42 17.69 2.03
CA THR A 170 -12.18 17.28 2.69
C THR A 170 -10.97 17.52 1.79
N PHE A 171 -11.08 17.15 0.52
CA PHE A 171 -10.00 17.39 -0.46
C PHE A 171 -9.71 18.89 -0.64
N ALA A 172 -10.76 19.73 -0.76
CA ALA A 172 -10.60 21.19 -0.86
C ALA A 172 -9.90 21.78 0.38
N ALA A 173 -10.22 21.28 1.57
CA ALA A 173 -9.57 21.72 2.81
C ALA A 173 -8.07 21.37 2.81
N LEU A 174 -7.71 20.17 2.37
CA LEU A 174 -6.30 19.76 2.23
C LEU A 174 -5.56 20.61 1.19
N ASN A 175 -6.18 20.86 0.03
CA ASN A 175 -5.60 21.74 -0.99
C ASN A 175 -5.37 23.16 -0.47
N THR A 176 -6.28 23.70 0.34
CA THR A 176 -6.07 25.01 0.98
C THR A 176 -4.91 24.97 1.96
N GLN A 177 -4.85 23.94 2.79
CA GLN A 177 -3.80 23.80 3.81
C GLN A 177 -2.41 23.68 3.19
N TYR A 178 -2.25 22.82 2.19
CA TYR A 178 -0.94 22.49 1.62
C TYR A 178 -0.58 23.35 0.40
N GLY A 179 -1.57 23.93 -0.31
CA GLY A 179 -1.33 24.83 -1.43
C GLY A 179 -0.91 26.25 -1.00
N GLU A 180 -1.28 26.69 0.21
CA GLU A 180 -0.88 28.00 0.76
C GLU A 180 0.55 28.01 1.32
N GLU A 181 1.11 26.86 1.69
CA GLU A 181 2.49 26.74 2.19
C GLU A 181 3.55 26.94 1.09
N ILE A 182 3.16 26.96 -0.20
CA ILE A 182 4.06 27.06 -1.37
C ILE A 182 4.12 28.50 -1.92
N SER A 183 3.30 29.39 -1.47
CA SER A 183 3.26 30.81 -1.90
C SER A 183 3.96 31.71 -0.89
#